data_43f1eed3ca111f9841a07e77f6f158ec
#
_entry.id   43f1eed3ca111f9841a07e77f6f158ec
#
_cell.length_a   1.000
_cell.length_b   1.000
_cell.length_c   1.000
_cell.angle_alpha   90.00
_cell.angle_beta   90.00
_cell.angle_gamma   90.00
#
_symmetry.space_group_name_H-M   'P 1'
#
loop_
_entity.id
_entity.type
_entity.pdbx_description
1 polymer ?
#
loop_
_entity_poly.entity_id
_entity_poly.type
_entity_poly.pdbx_seq_one_letter_code
_entity_poly.pdbx_strand_id
1 'polypeptide(L)'
;MRIAQISPLWERVPPFRYGGIELIVKLVTDELVQRGHEVTLFASGDSITSAKLHSVHDQALRLDSSIQEPDIYHQMILADVYQEASTNFDIIHSHIGYAALPYSSFVKTPTVHTLHGAFTSDSIKIHRRFSNQPLISISQAQREPCLDLNYLHTVYNGIDTVVYPFYSEPIQPAYLAFIGRISPQKGAVEAIKIARATGLPLKIAGKVDVVDNNYYQEKVQPLIDEK
;
A
#
# COMPACT_ATOMS: atom_id res chain seq x y z
N MET A 1 -19.37 15.44 1.56
CA MET A 1 -19.70 14.01 1.34
C MET A 1 -19.24 13.22 2.55
N ARG A 2 -19.94 12.14 2.90
CA ARG A 2 -19.55 11.18 3.91
C ARG A 2 -18.77 10.04 3.23
N ILE A 3 -17.52 9.90 3.57
CA ILE A 3 -16.57 9.01 2.86
C ILE A 3 -16.02 7.98 3.82
N ALA A 4 -16.11 6.69 3.48
CA ALA A 4 -15.36 5.63 4.14
C ALA A 4 -14.02 5.41 3.42
N GLN A 5 -12.91 5.54 4.15
CA GLN A 5 -11.57 5.18 3.67
C GLN A 5 -11.15 3.87 4.32
N ILE A 6 -10.86 2.82 3.54
CA ILE A 6 -10.47 1.51 4.07
C ILE A 6 -8.98 1.29 3.83
N SER A 7 -8.21 1.22 4.90
CA SER A 7 -6.78 0.91 4.89
C SER A 7 -6.52 -0.57 5.17
N PRO A 8 -5.44 -1.17 4.64
CA PRO A 8 -4.92 -2.41 5.21
C PRO A 8 -4.62 -2.23 6.71
N LEU A 9 -4.76 -3.31 7.48
CA LEU A 9 -4.51 -3.29 8.93
C LEU A 9 -3.07 -3.70 9.29
N TRP A 10 -2.21 -3.96 8.29
CA TRP A 10 -0.84 -4.43 8.52
C TRP A 10 0.03 -3.43 9.25
N GLU A 11 -0.09 -2.16 8.92
CA GLU A 11 0.61 -1.04 9.55
C GLU A 11 -0.42 0.02 9.96
N ARG A 12 -0.08 0.86 10.92
CA ARG A 12 -0.90 2.01 11.29
C ARG A 12 -0.89 3.09 10.19
N VAL A 13 -1.85 4.00 10.23
CA VAL A 13 -1.92 5.19 9.38
C VAL A 13 -1.61 6.45 10.21
N PRO A 14 -0.52 7.22 9.92
CA PRO A 14 0.58 6.89 9.02
C PRO A 14 1.49 5.82 9.60
N PRO A 15 2.23 5.08 8.76
CA PRO A 15 3.15 4.07 9.23
C PRO A 15 4.37 4.69 9.93
N PHE A 16 4.96 3.98 10.89
CA PHE A 16 6.17 4.47 11.56
C PHE A 16 7.40 4.49 10.65
N ARG A 17 7.56 3.48 9.80
CA ARG A 17 8.75 3.30 8.93
C ARG A 17 8.40 2.70 7.59
N TYR A 18 7.72 1.57 7.57
CA TYR A 18 7.34 0.81 6.39
C TYR A 18 5.81 0.80 6.28
N GLY A 19 5.28 1.02 5.05
CA GLY A 19 3.83 1.07 4.84
C GLY A 19 3.49 2.08 3.73
N GLY A 20 3.84 1.72 2.48
CA GLY A 20 3.61 2.62 1.35
C GLY A 20 2.12 2.87 1.08
N ILE A 21 1.27 1.88 1.32
CA ILE A 21 -0.18 1.99 1.13
C ILE A 21 -0.75 2.92 2.19
N GLU A 22 -0.42 2.67 3.45
CA GLU A 22 -0.91 3.43 4.60
C GLU A 22 -0.46 4.90 4.55
N LEU A 23 0.71 5.17 3.98
CA LEU A 23 1.15 6.54 3.72
C LEU A 23 0.25 7.24 2.69
N ILE A 24 -0.10 6.58 1.60
CA ILE A 24 -1.04 7.11 0.59
C ILE A 24 -2.43 7.30 1.20
N VAL A 25 -2.91 6.33 1.98
CA VAL A 25 -4.20 6.45 2.69
C VAL A 25 -4.19 7.69 3.59
N LYS A 26 -3.11 7.91 4.35
CA LYS A 26 -2.96 9.11 5.20
C LYS A 26 -3.10 10.40 4.39
N LEU A 27 -2.31 10.53 3.30
CA LEU A 27 -2.32 11.73 2.47
C LEU A 27 -3.69 12.01 1.87
N VAL A 28 -4.35 10.98 1.33
CA VAL A 28 -5.69 11.11 0.74
C VAL A 28 -6.74 11.43 1.81
N THR A 29 -6.70 10.77 2.96
CA THR A 29 -7.65 10.98 4.07
C THR A 29 -7.58 12.40 4.59
N ASP A 30 -6.37 12.91 4.88
CA ASP A 30 -6.21 14.25 5.41
C ASP A 30 -6.61 15.33 4.41
N GLU A 31 -6.27 15.15 3.13
CA GLU A 31 -6.67 16.07 2.07
C GLU A 31 -8.21 16.10 1.93
N LEU A 32 -8.89 14.97 2.01
CA LEU A 32 -10.35 14.92 1.96
C LEU A 32 -10.98 15.63 3.15
N VAL A 33 -10.46 15.45 4.37
CA VAL A 33 -10.91 16.19 5.57
C VAL A 33 -10.66 17.68 5.40
N GLN A 34 -9.48 18.07 4.92
CA GLN A 34 -9.13 19.48 4.68
C GLN A 34 -10.06 20.15 3.65
N ARG A 35 -10.55 19.39 2.66
CA ARG A 35 -11.54 19.84 1.68
C ARG A 35 -12.96 19.88 2.23
N GLY A 36 -13.18 19.59 3.51
CA GLY A 36 -14.47 19.68 4.18
C GLY A 36 -15.37 18.45 4.01
N HIS A 37 -14.83 17.29 3.68
CA HIS A 37 -15.56 16.03 3.67
C HIS A 37 -15.62 15.41 5.07
N GLU A 38 -16.70 14.72 5.38
CA GLU A 38 -16.83 13.87 6.57
C GLU A 38 -16.21 12.52 6.27
N VAL A 39 -15.01 12.28 6.79
CA VAL A 39 -14.27 11.05 6.51
C VAL A 39 -14.24 10.16 7.73
N THR A 40 -14.54 8.87 7.55
CA THR A 40 -14.26 7.81 8.52
C THR A 40 -13.15 6.93 7.95
N LEU A 41 -12.03 6.87 8.66
CA LEU A 41 -10.92 5.99 8.35
C LEU A 41 -11.09 4.66 9.08
N PHE A 42 -11.16 3.58 8.33
CA PHE A 42 -11.18 2.20 8.80
C PHE A 42 -9.74 1.67 8.73
N ALA A 43 -9.09 1.57 9.89
CA ALA A 43 -7.66 1.23 10.02
C ALA A 43 -7.38 0.58 11.38
N SER A 44 -6.11 0.28 11.68
CA SER A 44 -5.69 -0.18 13.01
C SER A 44 -5.89 0.91 14.08
N GLY A 45 -6.17 0.51 15.32
CA GLY A 45 -6.54 1.42 16.41
C GLY A 45 -5.45 2.38 16.86
N ASP A 46 -4.19 2.07 16.58
CA ASP A 46 -3.03 2.93 16.82
C ASP A 46 -2.80 4.00 15.72
N SER A 47 -3.69 4.09 14.74
CA SER A 47 -3.62 5.09 13.67
C SER A 47 -3.88 6.50 14.18
N ILE A 48 -3.20 7.50 13.59
CA ILE A 48 -3.38 8.93 13.86
C ILE A 48 -3.89 9.61 12.61
N THR A 49 -5.09 10.15 12.68
CA THR A 49 -5.80 10.75 11.54
C THR A 49 -6.59 11.99 11.97
N SER A 50 -6.82 12.89 11.04
CA SER A 50 -7.78 14.01 11.20
C SER A 50 -9.24 13.57 10.96
N ALA A 51 -9.46 12.38 10.41
CA ALA A 51 -10.78 11.78 10.20
C ALA A 51 -11.28 11.08 11.48
N LYS A 52 -12.55 10.67 11.47
CA LYS A 52 -13.07 9.73 12.49
C LYS A 52 -12.40 8.38 12.29
N LEU A 53 -11.76 7.83 13.33
CA LEU A 53 -11.17 6.49 13.28
C LEU A 53 -12.18 5.43 13.68
N HIS A 54 -12.26 4.33 12.91
CA HIS A 54 -12.93 3.08 13.26
C HIS A 54 -11.92 1.94 13.15
N SER A 55 -11.86 1.08 14.16
CA SER A 55 -10.94 -0.04 14.18
C SER A 55 -11.57 -1.29 14.79
N VAL A 56 -11.06 -2.44 14.42
CA VAL A 56 -11.43 -3.78 14.96
C VAL A 56 -10.30 -4.39 15.76
N HIS A 57 -9.16 -3.71 15.84
CA HIS A 57 -7.99 -4.15 16.62
C HIS A 57 -7.17 -2.93 17.06
N ASP A 58 -6.67 -2.95 18.29
CA ASP A 58 -6.08 -1.78 18.95
C ASP A 58 -4.77 -1.28 18.33
N GLN A 59 -4.05 -2.13 17.61
CA GLN A 59 -2.77 -1.80 16.99
C GLN A 59 -2.62 -2.44 15.61
N ALA A 60 -1.60 -2.03 14.85
CA ALA A 60 -1.25 -2.64 13.58
C ALA A 60 -0.99 -4.14 13.73
N LEU A 61 -1.58 -4.97 12.86
CA LEU A 61 -1.50 -6.44 12.95
C LEU A 61 -0.06 -6.96 12.98
N ARG A 62 0.86 -6.24 12.32
CA ARG A 62 2.28 -6.61 12.28
C ARG A 62 2.99 -6.43 13.62
N LEU A 63 2.45 -5.65 14.54
CA LEU A 63 2.99 -5.41 15.88
C LEU A 63 2.50 -6.43 16.91
N ASP A 64 1.47 -7.20 16.58
CA ASP A 64 0.90 -8.19 17.47
C ASP A 64 1.28 -9.61 17.06
N SER A 65 2.30 -10.16 17.72
CA SER A 65 2.80 -11.51 17.45
C SER A 65 1.84 -12.63 17.89
N SER A 66 0.78 -12.32 18.62
CA SER A 66 -0.24 -13.29 19.04
C SER A 66 -1.23 -13.63 17.92
N ILE A 67 -1.30 -12.80 16.89
CA ILE A 67 -2.22 -12.99 15.77
C ILE A 67 -1.74 -14.14 14.89
N GLN A 68 -2.59 -15.14 14.72
CA GLN A 68 -2.35 -16.29 13.85
C GLN A 68 -3.04 -16.15 12.51
N GLU A 69 -4.21 -15.51 12.47
CA GLU A 69 -5.05 -15.39 11.26
C GLU A 69 -5.41 -13.92 10.98
N PRO A 70 -4.47 -13.15 10.43
CA PRO A 70 -4.66 -11.70 10.20
C PRO A 70 -5.82 -11.39 9.22
N ASP A 71 -6.17 -12.32 8.35
CA ASP A 71 -7.27 -12.13 7.39
C ASP A 71 -8.64 -12.01 8.07
N ILE A 72 -8.81 -12.59 9.28
CA ILE A 72 -10.04 -12.45 10.08
C ILE A 72 -10.31 -10.97 10.38
N TYR A 73 -9.30 -10.22 10.78
CA TYR A 73 -9.43 -8.78 11.09
C TYR A 73 -9.79 -7.96 9.86
N HIS A 74 -9.24 -8.31 8.68
CA HIS A 74 -9.64 -7.68 7.43
C HIS A 74 -11.10 -8.00 7.06
N GLN A 75 -11.58 -9.22 7.34
CA GLN A 75 -13.00 -9.57 7.14
C GLN A 75 -13.90 -8.80 8.11
N MET A 76 -13.53 -8.66 9.38
CA MET A 76 -14.30 -7.91 10.38
C MET A 76 -14.44 -6.45 9.97
N ILE A 77 -13.34 -5.77 9.64
CA ILE A 77 -13.41 -4.35 9.27
C ILE A 77 -14.19 -4.12 7.97
N LEU A 78 -14.11 -5.05 7.01
CA LEU A 78 -14.94 -5.01 5.80
C LEU A 78 -16.43 -5.19 6.14
N ALA A 79 -16.76 -6.13 7.02
CA ALA A 79 -18.13 -6.32 7.46
C ALA A 79 -18.70 -5.04 8.08
N ASP A 80 -17.97 -4.39 8.98
CA ASP A 80 -18.38 -3.13 9.62
C ASP A 80 -18.66 -2.03 8.59
N VAL A 81 -17.72 -1.82 7.65
CA VAL A 81 -17.91 -0.80 6.59
C VAL A 81 -19.16 -1.07 5.76
N TYR A 82 -19.31 -2.31 5.29
CA TYR A 82 -20.38 -2.61 4.33
C TYR A 82 -21.76 -2.81 4.98
N GLN A 83 -21.82 -3.13 6.29
CA GLN A 83 -23.08 -3.09 7.05
C GLN A 83 -23.62 -1.68 7.17
N GLU A 84 -22.74 -0.69 7.36
CA GLU A 84 -23.12 0.73 7.50
C GLU A 84 -23.18 1.49 6.16
N ALA A 85 -22.80 0.86 5.05
CA ALA A 85 -22.59 1.50 3.75
C ALA A 85 -23.75 2.39 3.32
N SER A 86 -24.99 1.88 3.35
CA SER A 86 -26.16 2.58 2.81
C SER A 86 -26.66 3.71 3.69
N THR A 87 -26.33 3.72 4.98
CA THR A 87 -26.82 4.69 5.95
C THR A 87 -25.81 5.79 6.23
N ASN A 88 -24.53 5.44 6.27
CA ASN A 88 -23.49 6.32 6.78
C ASN A 88 -22.58 6.90 5.70
N PHE A 89 -22.51 6.33 4.50
CA PHE A 89 -21.56 6.75 3.48
C PHE A 89 -22.21 7.06 2.14
N ASP A 90 -21.71 8.10 1.50
CA ASP A 90 -22.07 8.47 0.13
C ASP A 90 -21.15 7.76 -0.88
N ILE A 91 -19.92 7.42 -0.46
CA ILE A 91 -18.94 6.67 -1.23
C ILE A 91 -17.97 5.94 -0.29
N ILE A 92 -17.47 4.79 -0.74
CA ILE A 92 -16.44 4.00 -0.07
C ILE A 92 -15.19 3.99 -0.97
N HIS A 93 -14.01 4.25 -0.39
CA HIS A 93 -12.73 4.14 -1.07
C HIS A 93 -11.88 3.05 -0.40
N SER A 94 -11.62 1.98 -1.11
CA SER A 94 -10.92 0.80 -0.60
C SER A 94 -9.48 0.73 -1.11
N HIS A 95 -8.55 0.49 -0.19
CA HIS A 95 -7.12 0.29 -0.47
C HIS A 95 -6.64 -1.14 -0.16
N ILE A 96 -7.54 -2.07 0.18
CA ILE A 96 -7.20 -3.45 0.55
C ILE A 96 -7.32 -4.46 -0.59
N GLY A 97 -7.19 -3.96 -1.82
CA GLY A 97 -7.14 -4.79 -3.03
C GLY A 97 -8.43 -5.61 -3.24
N TYR A 98 -8.27 -6.85 -3.66
CA TYR A 98 -9.39 -7.70 -4.04
C TYR A 98 -10.31 -8.13 -2.89
N ALA A 99 -9.88 -8.01 -1.64
CA ALA A 99 -10.67 -8.46 -0.48
C ALA A 99 -12.02 -7.73 -0.36
N ALA A 100 -12.09 -6.46 -0.78
CA ALA A 100 -13.32 -5.67 -0.73
C ALA A 100 -14.28 -5.91 -1.91
N LEU A 101 -13.83 -6.50 -3.02
CA LEU A 101 -14.65 -6.68 -4.23
C LEU A 101 -15.94 -7.47 -4.01
N PRO A 102 -15.95 -8.60 -3.27
CA PRO A 102 -17.19 -9.29 -2.97
C PRO A 102 -18.18 -8.44 -2.17
N TYR A 103 -17.69 -7.75 -1.15
CA TYR A 103 -18.53 -6.92 -0.27
C TYR A 103 -19.16 -5.75 -1.01
N SER A 104 -18.38 -5.06 -1.83
CA SER A 104 -18.87 -3.92 -2.63
C SER A 104 -19.98 -4.31 -3.62
N SER A 105 -20.04 -5.59 -4.03
CA SER A 105 -21.07 -6.08 -4.93
C SER A 105 -22.45 -6.26 -4.27
N PHE A 106 -22.52 -6.27 -2.93
CA PHE A 106 -23.77 -6.46 -2.20
C PHE A 106 -24.47 -5.17 -1.79
N VAL A 107 -23.80 -4.01 -1.96
CA VAL A 107 -24.35 -2.72 -1.53
C VAL A 107 -24.56 -1.78 -2.72
N LYS A 108 -25.46 -0.80 -2.55
CA LYS A 108 -25.69 0.24 -3.57
C LYS A 108 -24.74 1.42 -3.46
N THR A 109 -24.14 1.62 -2.28
CA THR A 109 -23.16 2.68 -2.07
C THR A 109 -21.95 2.43 -2.98
N PRO A 110 -21.57 3.37 -3.85
CA PRO A 110 -20.47 3.19 -4.77
C PRO A 110 -19.16 2.97 -4.02
N THR A 111 -18.40 1.98 -4.45
CA THR A 111 -17.06 1.71 -3.95
C THR A 111 -16.04 1.90 -5.05
N VAL A 112 -14.98 2.66 -4.79
CA VAL A 112 -13.80 2.79 -5.65
C VAL A 112 -12.65 2.02 -5.02
N HIS A 113 -11.93 1.24 -5.82
CA HIS A 113 -10.82 0.40 -5.35
C HIS A 113 -9.50 0.90 -5.94
N THR A 114 -8.59 1.43 -5.12
CA THR A 114 -7.23 1.71 -5.54
C THR A 114 -6.36 0.47 -5.39
N LEU A 115 -5.77 0.03 -6.49
CA LEU A 115 -4.91 -1.14 -6.55
C LEU A 115 -3.47 -0.75 -6.22
N HIS A 116 -2.86 -1.39 -5.21
CA HIS A 116 -1.48 -1.10 -4.79
C HIS A 116 -0.50 -2.23 -5.11
N GLY A 117 -0.98 -3.42 -5.42
CA GLY A 117 -0.17 -4.59 -5.75
C GLY A 117 -0.16 -4.93 -7.23
N ALA A 118 0.79 -5.77 -7.63
CA ALA A 118 0.77 -6.41 -8.93
C ALA A 118 -0.30 -7.51 -9.00
N PHE A 119 -0.81 -7.76 -10.18
CA PHE A 119 -1.72 -8.88 -10.41
C PHE A 119 -0.99 -10.21 -10.34
N THR A 120 -1.62 -11.18 -9.67
CA THR A 120 -1.26 -12.60 -9.73
C THR A 120 -2.31 -13.35 -10.56
N SER A 121 -2.02 -14.58 -10.97
CA SER A 121 -2.97 -15.44 -11.67
C SER A 121 -4.30 -15.60 -10.93
N ASP A 122 -4.26 -15.64 -9.59
CA ASP A 122 -5.46 -15.79 -8.77
C ASP A 122 -6.18 -14.47 -8.55
N SER A 123 -5.44 -13.37 -8.33
CA SER A 123 -6.06 -12.06 -8.20
C SER A 123 -6.75 -11.61 -9.49
N ILE A 124 -6.25 -12.00 -10.66
CA ILE A 124 -6.94 -11.77 -11.95
C ILE A 124 -8.32 -12.46 -11.97
N LYS A 125 -8.42 -13.69 -11.46
CA LYS A 125 -9.70 -14.43 -11.45
C LYS A 125 -10.78 -13.70 -10.65
N ILE A 126 -10.44 -13.22 -9.45
CA ILE A 126 -11.40 -12.49 -8.61
C ILE A 126 -11.75 -11.12 -9.21
N HIS A 127 -10.78 -10.38 -9.76
CA HIS A 127 -11.07 -9.11 -10.42
C HIS A 127 -11.99 -9.29 -11.65
N ARG A 128 -11.78 -10.32 -12.45
CA ARG A 128 -12.67 -10.64 -13.56
C ARG A 128 -14.06 -11.09 -13.11
N ARG A 129 -14.17 -11.78 -11.98
CA ARG A 129 -15.47 -12.14 -11.37
C ARG A 129 -16.29 -10.91 -11.00
N PHE A 130 -15.63 -9.83 -10.58
CA PHE A 130 -16.22 -8.56 -10.18
C PHE A 130 -15.80 -7.42 -11.12
N SER A 131 -15.75 -7.68 -12.44
CA SER A 131 -15.20 -6.79 -13.46
C SER A 131 -15.92 -5.45 -13.61
N ASN A 132 -17.14 -5.33 -13.11
CA ASN A 132 -17.91 -4.08 -13.08
C ASN A 132 -17.49 -3.11 -11.96
N GLN A 133 -16.70 -3.58 -10.98
CA GLN A 133 -16.26 -2.73 -9.88
C GLN A 133 -15.27 -1.64 -10.35
N PRO A 134 -15.46 -0.38 -9.91
CA PRO A 134 -14.61 0.73 -10.31
C PRO A 134 -13.20 0.62 -9.72
N LEU A 135 -12.18 0.63 -10.57
CA LEU A 135 -10.77 0.50 -10.17
C LEU A 135 -9.98 1.77 -10.49
N ILE A 136 -9.03 2.09 -9.62
CA ILE A 136 -7.96 3.05 -9.86
C ILE A 136 -6.64 2.30 -9.83
N SER A 137 -5.85 2.40 -10.90
CA SER A 137 -4.49 1.88 -10.95
C SER A 137 -3.48 2.95 -10.52
N ILE A 138 -2.34 2.54 -9.96
CA ILE A 138 -1.27 3.47 -9.57
C ILE A 138 -0.19 3.64 -10.64
N SER A 139 -0.30 2.93 -11.75
CA SER A 139 0.54 3.12 -12.95
C SER A 139 -0.11 2.48 -14.17
N GLN A 140 0.33 2.87 -15.37
CA GLN A 140 -0.11 2.21 -16.60
C GLN A 140 0.39 0.76 -16.66
N ALA A 141 1.65 0.51 -16.29
CA ALA A 141 2.21 -0.84 -16.26
C ALA A 141 1.44 -1.82 -15.35
N GLN A 142 0.85 -1.32 -14.25
CA GLN A 142 0.01 -2.17 -13.38
C GLN A 142 -1.19 -2.75 -14.12
N ARG A 143 -1.73 -2.06 -15.13
CA ARG A 143 -2.91 -2.49 -15.90
C ARG A 143 -2.61 -3.55 -16.94
N GLU A 144 -1.35 -3.63 -17.43
CA GLU A 144 -0.96 -4.49 -18.56
C GLU A 144 -1.43 -5.95 -18.45
N PRO A 145 -1.37 -6.63 -17.27
CA PRO A 145 -1.82 -7.99 -17.16
C PRO A 145 -3.34 -8.19 -17.29
N CYS A 146 -4.13 -7.11 -17.18
CA CYS A 146 -5.59 -7.18 -17.13
C CYS A 146 -6.25 -5.87 -17.59
N LEU A 147 -6.09 -5.53 -18.87
CA LEU A 147 -6.59 -4.29 -19.48
C LEU A 147 -8.12 -4.22 -19.60
N ASP A 148 -8.78 -5.36 -19.50
CA ASP A 148 -10.22 -5.57 -19.66
C ASP A 148 -11.07 -5.23 -18.42
N LEU A 149 -10.46 -4.75 -17.33
CA LEU A 149 -11.17 -4.37 -16.10
C LEU A 149 -11.70 -2.93 -16.16
N ASN A 150 -12.65 -2.61 -15.30
CA ASN A 150 -13.29 -1.30 -15.21
C ASN A 150 -12.40 -0.25 -14.54
N TYR A 151 -11.35 0.19 -15.22
CA TYR A 151 -10.49 1.27 -14.72
C TYR A 151 -11.11 2.63 -14.95
N LEU A 152 -11.43 3.34 -13.88
CA LEU A 152 -11.84 4.74 -13.95
C LEU A 152 -10.68 5.64 -14.37
N HIS A 153 -9.51 5.42 -13.74
CA HIS A 153 -8.32 6.24 -14.00
C HIS A 153 -7.03 5.55 -13.56
N THR A 154 -5.89 6.13 -13.98
CA THR A 154 -4.58 5.85 -13.40
C THR A 154 -4.14 7.07 -12.59
N VAL A 155 -3.93 6.90 -11.29
CA VAL A 155 -3.47 7.94 -10.37
C VAL A 155 -2.16 7.49 -9.76
N TYR A 156 -1.05 8.13 -10.13
CA TYR A 156 0.26 7.83 -9.57
C TYR A 156 0.31 8.22 -8.08
N ASN A 157 1.01 7.44 -7.28
CA ASN A 157 1.23 7.77 -5.88
C ASN A 157 1.98 9.09 -5.75
N GLY A 158 1.47 9.98 -4.90
CA GLY A 158 2.11 11.23 -4.54
C GLY A 158 3.05 11.08 -3.34
N ILE A 159 3.87 12.09 -3.13
CA ILE A 159 4.69 12.27 -1.93
C ILE A 159 4.49 13.68 -1.36
N ASP A 160 4.68 13.82 -0.07
CA ASP A 160 4.72 15.13 0.56
C ASP A 160 6.10 15.78 0.32
N THR A 161 6.14 16.79 -0.55
CA THR A 161 7.39 17.48 -0.92
C THR A 161 7.97 18.34 0.21
N VAL A 162 7.21 18.62 1.26
CA VAL A 162 7.71 19.30 2.47
C VAL A 162 8.58 18.33 3.29
N VAL A 163 8.15 17.07 3.38
CA VAL A 163 8.89 16.00 4.10
C VAL A 163 10.07 15.50 3.27
N TYR A 164 9.96 15.51 1.94
CA TYR A 164 11.00 15.05 1.01
C TYR A 164 11.53 16.23 0.18
N PRO A 165 12.47 17.04 0.74
CA PRO A 165 12.99 18.21 0.04
C PRO A 165 13.81 17.80 -1.20
N PHE A 166 13.68 18.60 -2.24
CA PHE A 166 14.47 18.44 -3.46
C PHE A 166 15.84 19.09 -3.32
N TYR A 167 16.88 18.36 -3.70
CA TYR A 167 18.26 18.87 -3.82
C TYR A 167 18.70 18.77 -5.28
N SER A 168 19.10 19.90 -5.87
CA SER A 168 19.52 19.97 -7.28
C SER A 168 20.88 19.34 -7.54
N GLU A 169 21.74 19.31 -6.52
CA GLU A 169 23.10 18.79 -6.63
C GLU A 169 23.28 17.52 -5.78
N PRO A 170 23.94 16.49 -6.30
CA PRO A 170 24.23 15.29 -5.54
C PRO A 170 25.27 15.59 -4.44
N ILE A 171 25.14 14.89 -3.31
CA ILE A 171 26.13 14.95 -2.22
C ILE A 171 27.47 14.39 -2.72
N GLN A 172 28.57 15.09 -2.36
CA GLN A 172 29.92 14.62 -2.68
C GLN A 172 30.60 14.00 -1.45
N PRO A 173 31.33 12.88 -1.60
CA PRO A 173 31.51 12.09 -2.82
C PRO A 173 30.23 11.38 -3.25
N ALA A 174 30.02 11.26 -4.56
CA ALA A 174 28.82 10.66 -5.12
C ALA A 174 28.73 9.16 -4.79
N TYR A 175 27.51 8.70 -4.54
CA TYR A 175 27.21 7.29 -4.32
C TYR A 175 25.85 6.94 -4.93
N LEU A 176 25.64 5.64 -5.21
CA LEU A 176 24.33 5.11 -5.56
C LEU A 176 23.55 4.76 -4.30
N ALA A 177 22.23 4.91 -4.32
CA ALA A 177 21.35 4.53 -3.22
C ALA A 177 20.30 3.53 -3.70
N PHE A 178 20.10 2.45 -2.95
CA PHE A 178 18.97 1.55 -3.08
C PHE A 178 18.12 1.65 -1.81
N ILE A 179 16.84 1.97 -1.97
CA ILE A 179 15.90 2.07 -0.85
C ILE A 179 14.69 1.18 -1.16
N GLY A 180 14.45 0.16 -0.32
CA GLY A 180 13.32 -0.74 -0.52
C GLY A 180 13.48 -2.08 0.19
N ARG A 181 12.41 -2.89 0.21
CA ARG A 181 12.48 -4.25 0.73
C ARG A 181 13.51 -5.06 -0.09
N ILE A 182 14.31 -5.84 0.60
CA ILE A 182 15.27 -6.74 -0.05
C ILE A 182 14.51 -7.97 -0.53
N SER A 183 14.06 -7.93 -1.77
CA SER A 183 13.30 -9.01 -2.40
C SER A 183 13.64 -9.11 -3.88
N PRO A 184 13.37 -10.26 -4.54
CA PRO A 184 13.63 -10.43 -5.97
C PRO A 184 13.00 -9.33 -6.83
N GLN A 185 11.78 -8.90 -6.50
CA GLN A 185 11.03 -7.92 -7.26
C GLN A 185 11.59 -6.49 -7.17
N LYS A 186 12.42 -6.20 -6.17
CA LYS A 186 12.97 -4.85 -5.93
C LYS A 186 14.34 -4.62 -6.55
N GLY A 187 15.04 -5.68 -6.96
CA GLY A 187 16.27 -5.57 -7.75
C GLY A 187 17.54 -5.20 -6.95
N ALA A 188 17.67 -5.64 -5.70
CA ALA A 188 18.88 -5.37 -4.91
C ALA A 188 20.16 -5.96 -5.54
N VAL A 189 20.09 -7.16 -6.14
CA VAL A 189 21.21 -7.77 -6.85
C VAL A 189 21.60 -6.94 -8.08
N GLU A 190 20.63 -6.45 -8.82
CA GLU A 190 20.84 -5.59 -9.99
C GLU A 190 21.49 -4.26 -9.59
N ALA A 191 21.08 -3.66 -8.48
CA ALA A 191 21.68 -2.44 -7.94
C ALA A 191 23.18 -2.67 -7.61
N ILE A 192 23.53 -3.80 -6.98
CA ILE A 192 24.94 -4.15 -6.69
C ILE A 192 25.74 -4.34 -7.99
N LYS A 193 25.18 -5.03 -9.00
CA LYS A 193 25.85 -5.19 -10.30
C LYS A 193 26.11 -3.87 -10.98
N ILE A 194 25.15 -2.94 -10.94
CA ILE A 194 25.31 -1.59 -11.50
C ILE A 194 26.41 -0.83 -10.76
N ALA A 195 26.41 -0.86 -9.43
CA ALA A 195 27.43 -0.20 -8.62
C ALA A 195 28.84 -0.69 -8.96
N ARG A 196 29.03 -2.01 -9.07
CA ARG A 196 30.31 -2.60 -9.49
C ARG A 196 30.72 -2.19 -10.90
N ALA A 197 29.76 -2.16 -11.84
CA ALA A 197 30.03 -1.76 -13.21
C ALA A 197 30.41 -0.29 -13.36
N THR A 198 29.86 0.59 -12.51
CA THR A 198 30.15 2.02 -12.52
C THR A 198 31.31 2.44 -11.62
N GLY A 199 31.78 1.57 -10.73
CA GLY A 199 32.81 1.88 -9.73
C GLY A 199 32.35 2.84 -8.64
N LEU A 200 31.06 3.11 -8.52
CA LEU A 200 30.50 3.98 -7.49
C LEU A 200 30.12 3.17 -6.25
N PRO A 201 30.33 3.73 -5.04
CA PRO A 201 29.83 3.12 -3.81
C PRO A 201 28.29 3.00 -3.85
N LEU A 202 27.75 1.93 -3.27
CA LEU A 202 26.32 1.71 -3.15
C LEU A 202 25.91 1.63 -1.67
N LYS A 203 24.96 2.45 -1.26
CA LYS A 203 24.31 2.35 0.03
C LYS A 203 22.96 1.67 -0.12
N ILE A 204 22.74 0.57 0.60
CA ILE A 204 21.50 -0.20 0.60
C ILE A 204 20.78 0.04 1.93
N ALA A 205 19.57 0.61 1.85
CA ALA A 205 18.67 0.78 2.98
C ALA A 205 17.38 -0.02 2.73
N GLY A 206 17.18 -1.10 3.49
CA GLY A 206 16.00 -1.93 3.30
C GLY A 206 15.83 -2.95 4.40
N LYS A 207 14.61 -3.47 4.54
CA LYS A 207 14.37 -4.60 5.43
C LYS A 207 14.36 -5.90 4.63
N VAL A 208 14.74 -6.98 5.30
CA VAL A 208 14.56 -8.35 4.84
C VAL A 208 13.31 -8.88 5.53
N ASP A 209 12.26 -9.21 4.77
CA ASP A 209 11.10 -9.91 5.31
C ASP A 209 11.40 -11.40 5.51
N VAL A 210 10.69 -12.06 6.42
CA VAL A 210 10.87 -13.49 6.71
C VAL A 210 10.79 -14.33 5.43
N VAL A 211 9.84 -14.00 4.55
CA VAL A 211 9.62 -14.69 3.28
C VAL A 211 10.76 -14.49 2.28
N ASP A 212 11.53 -13.42 2.41
CA ASP A 212 12.64 -13.07 1.51
C ASP A 212 14.02 -13.43 2.11
N ASN A 213 14.07 -14.02 3.32
CA ASN A 213 15.33 -14.28 4.02
C ASN A 213 16.28 -15.21 3.24
N ASN A 214 15.77 -16.28 2.64
CA ASN A 214 16.57 -17.17 1.81
C ASN A 214 17.17 -16.44 0.60
N TYR A 215 16.37 -15.58 -0.07
CA TYR A 215 16.88 -14.76 -1.16
C TYR A 215 18.00 -13.81 -0.70
N TYR A 216 17.83 -13.18 0.45
CA TYR A 216 18.86 -12.30 1.01
C TYR A 216 20.15 -13.08 1.27
N GLN A 217 20.09 -14.19 2.01
CA GLN A 217 21.26 -14.98 2.38
C GLN A 217 21.99 -15.59 1.19
N GLU A 218 21.27 -16.10 0.20
CA GLU A 218 21.86 -16.79 -0.94
C GLU A 218 22.31 -15.89 -2.08
N LYS A 219 21.60 -14.78 -2.31
CA LYS A 219 21.77 -13.95 -3.52
C LYS A 219 22.32 -12.56 -3.24
N VAL A 220 21.99 -11.95 -2.11
CA VAL A 220 22.38 -10.56 -1.82
C VAL A 220 23.58 -10.50 -0.88
N GLN A 221 23.50 -11.14 0.27
CA GLN A 221 24.55 -11.11 1.29
C GLN A 221 25.95 -11.48 0.78
N PRO A 222 26.13 -12.51 -0.08
CA PRO A 222 27.45 -12.84 -0.62
C PRO A 222 28.05 -11.78 -1.56
N LEU A 223 27.22 -10.83 -2.02
CA LEU A 223 27.66 -9.74 -2.90
C LEU A 223 28.02 -8.47 -2.15
N ILE A 224 27.68 -8.38 -0.86
CA ILE A 224 27.98 -7.21 -0.02
C ILE A 224 29.45 -7.30 0.38
N ASP A 225 30.23 -6.28 0.05
CA ASP A 225 31.60 -6.08 0.47
C ASP A 225 31.66 -4.86 1.41
N GLU A 226 32.59 -4.88 2.35
CA GLU A 226 32.78 -3.84 3.37
C GLU A 226 33.61 -2.65 2.86
N LYS A 227 33.66 -2.40 1.54
CA LYS A 227 34.48 -1.32 0.97
C LYS A 227 33.68 -0.07 0.68
#